data_e67b3a512d15fb27e04e871aa204ef32
#
_entry.id   e67b3a512d15fb27e04e871aa204ef32
#
_cell.length_a   1.000
_cell.length_b   1.000
_cell.length_c   1.000
_cell.angle_alpha   90.00
_cell.angle_beta   90.00
_cell.angle_gamma   90.00
#
_symmetry.space_group_name_H-M   'P 1'
#
loop_
_entity.id
_entity.type
_entity.pdbx_description
1 polymer ?
#
loop_
_entity_poly.entity_id
_entity_poly.type
_entity_poly.pdbx_seq_one_letter_code
_entity_poly.pdbx_strand_id
1 'polypeptide(L)'
;MKLDALTAISPIDGRYRAKTEPLADYFSEYALIAYRVRVEIEYFITLCELPLPQLKGFDHTLFERLRDIYRNFDETSAARVKEIEQTTNHDVKAVEYFIKEEFDKIGGLDAYKEFIHFGLTSQDINNTSVPLSLKEALEKVYIPQVEELIDQLKQYAEEWKAVPMLAKTHGQPASPTRLGKEIMVFVYRLTEQLDALKACKYTAKFGGATGNFNAHHVAYPQIDWRAFGNQFVSEKLGLEREQWTTQISNYDHLGGVFDAIRRINTVIIDLDRDFWMYISMEYFKQKIKAGEVGSSAMPHKVNPIDYENSEGNLGVANAILQFLAQKLPISRLQRDLTDSTVLRNIGVPIGHSVIAIQSTLKGLRKLILNEEKLKEDLDNTWAVVAEAIQTILRREAYPHPYEALKALTRTNKKMTEETIHEFIKDLDVKDSVKEELMAITPLNYTGI
;
A
#
# COMPACT_ATOMS: atom_id res chain seq x y z
N MET A 1 30.55 11.63 -11.15
CA MET A 1 29.62 12.56 -10.50
C MET A 1 29.37 12.08 -9.08
N LYS A 2 29.30 12.96 -8.09
CA LYS A 2 28.88 12.58 -6.73
C LYS A 2 27.41 12.20 -6.76
N LEU A 3 27.00 11.18 -6.01
CA LEU A 3 25.59 10.79 -5.89
C LEU A 3 24.82 11.85 -5.10
N ASP A 4 23.80 12.40 -5.73
CA ASP A 4 22.80 13.28 -5.13
C ASP A 4 21.48 13.19 -5.91
N ALA A 5 20.45 13.95 -5.53
CA ALA A 5 19.15 13.90 -6.17
C ALA A 5 19.14 14.19 -7.67
N LEU A 6 20.12 15.00 -8.17
CA LEU A 6 20.23 15.31 -9.60
C LEU A 6 20.96 14.23 -10.38
N THR A 7 21.82 13.46 -9.73
CA THR A 7 22.68 12.44 -10.35
C THR A 7 22.22 11.02 -10.09
N ALA A 8 21.18 10.82 -9.26
CA ALA A 8 20.58 9.51 -8.99
C ALA A 8 19.90 8.94 -10.25
N ILE A 9 20.18 7.66 -10.55
CA ILE A 9 19.58 6.95 -11.69
C ILE A 9 18.11 6.63 -11.38
N SER A 10 17.81 6.22 -10.14
CA SER A 10 16.44 5.95 -9.72
C SER A 10 15.67 7.25 -9.48
N PRO A 11 14.48 7.44 -10.07
CA PRO A 11 13.66 8.62 -9.78
C PRO A 11 13.18 8.68 -8.33
N ILE A 12 13.11 7.54 -7.62
CA ILE A 12 12.76 7.46 -6.21
C ILE A 12 13.74 8.26 -5.37
N ASP A 13 15.06 8.06 -5.60
CA ASP A 13 16.13 8.74 -4.87
C ASP A 13 16.51 10.08 -5.47
N GLY A 14 16.09 10.35 -6.73
CA GLY A 14 16.32 11.60 -7.44
C GLY A 14 15.10 12.53 -7.37
N ARG A 15 14.34 12.57 -8.46
CA ARG A 15 13.20 13.47 -8.66
C ARG A 15 12.18 13.48 -7.51
N TYR A 16 11.95 12.31 -6.89
CA TYR A 16 10.92 12.13 -5.87
C TYR A 16 11.50 12.00 -4.44
N ARG A 17 12.78 12.26 -4.23
CA ARG A 17 13.45 12.09 -2.93
C ARG A 17 12.67 12.73 -1.77
N ALA A 18 12.16 13.94 -1.94
CA ALA A 18 11.39 14.63 -0.91
C ALA A 18 10.11 13.89 -0.46
N LYS A 19 9.58 13.00 -1.31
CA LYS A 19 8.39 12.18 -0.99
C LYS A 19 8.75 10.83 -0.38
N THR A 20 9.92 10.30 -0.69
CA THR A 20 10.37 8.97 -0.33
C THR A 20 11.38 8.95 0.82
N GLU A 21 11.86 10.11 1.25
CA GLU A 21 12.86 10.24 2.31
C GLU A 21 12.52 9.45 3.59
N PRO A 22 11.25 9.43 4.10
CA PRO A 22 10.90 8.64 5.27
C PRO A 22 11.11 7.13 5.11
N LEU A 23 11.21 6.63 3.87
CA LEU A 23 11.48 5.21 3.59
C LEU A 23 12.96 4.86 3.70
N ALA A 24 13.86 5.84 3.74
CA ALA A 24 15.29 5.61 3.85
C ALA A 24 15.68 4.90 5.16
N ASP A 25 14.96 5.16 6.25
CA ASP A 25 15.16 4.54 7.56
C ASP A 25 14.81 3.04 7.58
N TYR A 26 14.22 2.53 6.50
CA TYR A 26 13.77 1.13 6.40
C TYR A 26 14.41 0.37 5.24
N PHE A 27 14.68 1.03 4.11
CA PHE A 27 15.04 0.34 2.86
C PHE A 27 16.38 0.76 2.26
N SER A 28 17.12 1.69 2.88
CA SER A 28 18.47 2.01 2.48
C SER A 28 19.47 0.94 2.93
N GLU A 29 20.68 0.95 2.36
CA GLU A 29 21.77 0.09 2.86
C GLU A 29 22.12 0.41 4.32
N TYR A 30 22.08 1.70 4.70
CA TYR A 30 22.18 2.12 6.10
C TYR A 30 21.15 1.42 6.99
N ALA A 31 19.87 1.46 6.60
CA ALA A 31 18.80 0.84 7.34
C ALA A 31 18.98 -0.67 7.47
N LEU A 32 19.33 -1.36 6.39
CA LEU A 32 19.60 -2.81 6.42
C LEU A 32 20.68 -3.16 7.43
N ILE A 33 21.77 -2.38 7.48
CA ILE A 33 22.85 -2.58 8.45
C ILE A 33 22.32 -2.33 9.88
N ALA A 34 21.60 -1.22 10.11
CA ALA A 34 21.05 -0.87 11.42
C ALA A 34 20.12 -1.97 11.98
N TYR A 35 19.22 -2.51 11.13
CA TYR A 35 18.34 -3.62 11.52
C TYR A 35 19.11 -4.92 11.82
N ARG A 36 20.18 -5.21 11.07
CA ARG A 36 21.07 -6.35 11.39
C ARG A 36 21.75 -6.18 12.73
N VAL A 37 22.29 -5.00 13.03
CA VAL A 37 22.89 -4.70 14.35
C VAL A 37 21.86 -4.87 15.45
N ARG A 38 20.63 -4.35 15.26
CA ARG A 38 19.55 -4.52 16.24
C ARG A 38 19.23 -5.98 16.52
N VAL A 39 19.09 -6.80 15.48
CA VAL A 39 18.79 -8.23 15.63
C VAL A 39 19.92 -8.96 16.35
N GLU A 40 21.18 -8.72 16.01
CA GLU A 40 22.34 -9.32 16.66
C GLU A 40 22.43 -8.95 18.15
N ILE A 41 22.20 -7.70 18.49
CA ILE A 41 22.23 -7.23 19.88
C ILE A 41 21.09 -7.85 20.69
N GLU A 42 19.86 -7.84 20.18
CA GLU A 42 18.74 -8.47 20.89
C GLU A 42 18.91 -9.99 21.02
N TYR A 43 19.52 -10.63 20.00
CA TYR A 43 19.88 -12.04 20.07
C TYR A 43 20.92 -12.31 21.19
N PHE A 44 21.99 -11.53 21.24
CA PHE A 44 23.02 -11.66 22.29
C PHE A 44 22.41 -11.45 23.69
N ILE A 45 21.59 -10.43 23.87
CA ILE A 45 20.88 -10.19 25.14
C ILE A 45 20.02 -11.40 25.55
N THR A 46 19.27 -11.95 24.56
CA THR A 46 18.40 -13.10 24.79
C THR A 46 19.20 -14.36 25.16
N LEU A 47 20.40 -14.55 24.59
CA LEU A 47 21.31 -15.62 25.00
C LEU A 47 21.78 -15.43 26.44
N CYS A 48 22.08 -14.21 26.90
CA CYS A 48 22.47 -13.91 28.27
C CYS A 48 21.34 -14.18 29.28
N GLU A 49 20.09 -14.19 28.86
CA GLU A 49 18.94 -14.55 29.69
C GLU A 49 18.78 -16.08 29.86
N LEU A 50 19.49 -16.88 29.04
CA LEU A 50 19.50 -18.34 29.18
C LEU A 50 20.50 -18.81 30.28
N PRO A 51 20.26 -19.99 30.86
CA PRO A 51 21.16 -20.55 31.88
C PRO A 51 22.44 -21.15 31.25
N LEU A 52 23.11 -20.43 30.39
CA LEU A 52 24.35 -20.85 29.75
C LEU A 52 25.51 -20.60 30.71
N PRO A 53 26.32 -21.62 31.04
CA PRO A 53 27.39 -21.49 32.04
C PRO A 53 28.37 -20.35 31.72
N GLN A 54 28.69 -20.14 30.43
CA GLN A 54 29.64 -19.14 29.99
C GLN A 54 29.09 -17.70 30.03
N LEU A 55 27.77 -17.53 30.03
CA LEU A 55 27.10 -16.22 30.10
C LEU A 55 26.54 -15.93 31.52
N LYS A 56 26.61 -16.88 32.45
CA LYS A 56 26.07 -16.73 33.80
C LYS A 56 26.62 -15.52 34.57
N GLY A 57 27.85 -15.11 34.27
CA GLY A 57 28.50 -13.95 34.90
C GLY A 57 28.29 -12.62 34.16
N PHE A 58 27.49 -12.60 33.11
CA PHE A 58 27.23 -11.37 32.39
C PHE A 58 26.41 -10.38 33.22
N ASP A 59 26.85 -9.12 33.26
CA ASP A 59 26.16 -8.06 33.98
C ASP A 59 24.95 -7.55 33.19
N HIS A 60 23.75 -7.93 33.57
CA HIS A 60 22.50 -7.55 32.92
C HIS A 60 22.22 -6.05 33.00
N THR A 61 22.90 -5.28 33.86
CA THR A 61 22.76 -3.81 33.87
C THR A 61 23.31 -3.17 32.58
N LEU A 62 24.13 -3.89 31.82
CA LEU A 62 24.67 -3.45 30.53
C LEU A 62 23.71 -3.61 29.38
N PHE A 63 22.57 -4.28 29.51
CA PHE A 63 21.63 -4.52 28.39
C PHE A 63 21.18 -3.23 27.73
N GLU A 64 20.86 -2.19 28.48
CA GLU A 64 20.47 -0.91 27.90
C GLU A 64 21.63 -0.26 27.13
N ARG A 65 22.84 -0.38 27.64
CA ARG A 65 24.03 0.13 26.95
C ARG A 65 24.35 -0.65 25.66
N LEU A 66 24.06 -1.95 25.64
CA LEU A 66 24.13 -2.74 24.40
C LEU A 66 23.08 -2.29 23.39
N ARG A 67 21.85 -2.02 23.85
CA ARG A 67 20.78 -1.49 22.99
C ARG A 67 21.12 -0.12 22.42
N ASP A 68 21.87 0.70 23.12
CA ASP A 68 22.32 2.00 22.63
C ASP A 68 23.20 1.88 21.38
N ILE A 69 23.86 0.73 21.13
CA ILE A 69 24.63 0.48 19.91
C ILE A 69 23.76 0.61 18.68
N TYR A 70 22.52 0.05 18.70
CA TYR A 70 21.62 0.17 17.55
C TYR A 70 20.68 1.38 17.63
N ARG A 71 20.37 1.89 18.83
CA ARG A 71 19.52 3.08 18.99
C ARG A 71 20.23 4.36 18.56
N ASN A 72 21.52 4.41 18.78
CA ASN A 72 22.38 5.54 18.39
C ASN A 72 23.16 5.24 17.10
N PHE A 73 22.75 4.20 16.34
CA PHE A 73 23.41 3.85 15.09
C PHE A 73 23.23 4.97 14.08
N ASP A 74 24.33 5.42 13.48
CA ASP A 74 24.38 6.55 12.55
C ASP A 74 25.10 6.20 11.23
N GLU A 75 25.18 7.18 10.32
CA GLU A 75 25.88 7.00 9.04
C GLU A 75 27.37 6.70 9.23
N THR A 76 27.99 7.21 10.30
CA THR A 76 29.41 6.93 10.61
C THR A 76 29.60 5.47 10.99
N SER A 77 28.68 4.94 11.80
CA SER A 77 28.64 3.53 12.19
C SER A 77 28.44 2.62 10.97
N ALA A 78 27.51 3.00 10.10
CA ALA A 78 27.29 2.27 8.83
C ALA A 78 28.51 2.30 7.91
N ALA A 79 29.18 3.45 7.80
CA ALA A 79 30.44 3.58 7.04
C ALA A 79 31.53 2.67 7.62
N ARG A 80 31.64 2.54 8.95
CA ARG A 80 32.57 1.63 9.60
C ARG A 80 32.29 0.17 9.24
N VAL A 81 31.02 -0.25 9.26
CA VAL A 81 30.63 -1.61 8.81
C VAL A 81 31.05 -1.85 7.36
N LYS A 82 30.81 -0.85 6.47
CA LYS A 82 31.22 -0.96 5.05
C LYS A 82 32.75 -1.04 4.88
N GLU A 83 33.51 -0.35 5.71
CA GLU A 83 34.97 -0.43 5.70
C GLU A 83 35.45 -1.85 6.09
N ILE A 84 34.86 -2.43 7.14
CA ILE A 84 35.14 -3.82 7.54
C ILE A 84 34.76 -4.79 6.40
N GLU A 85 33.62 -4.58 5.76
CA GLU A 85 33.14 -5.40 4.66
C GLU A 85 34.12 -5.44 3.48
N GLN A 86 34.80 -4.33 3.17
CA GLN A 86 35.82 -4.29 2.10
C GLN A 86 36.95 -5.31 2.33
N THR A 87 37.28 -5.61 3.59
CA THR A 87 38.31 -6.59 3.94
C THR A 87 37.74 -8.01 4.04
N THR A 88 36.55 -8.16 4.64
CA THR A 88 35.94 -9.47 4.89
C THR A 88 35.25 -10.05 3.68
N ASN A 89 34.86 -9.20 2.74
CA ASN A 89 34.01 -9.51 1.58
C ASN A 89 32.72 -10.26 1.98
N HIS A 90 32.19 -9.93 3.18
CA HIS A 90 31.00 -10.55 3.73
C HIS A 90 30.24 -9.58 4.64
N ASP A 91 29.04 -9.18 4.22
CA ASP A 91 28.25 -8.13 4.83
C ASP A 91 27.82 -8.41 6.29
N VAL A 92 27.26 -9.60 6.57
CA VAL A 92 26.81 -9.96 7.92
C VAL A 92 28.01 -10.19 8.86
N LYS A 93 29.13 -10.72 8.33
CA LYS A 93 30.38 -10.88 9.13
C LYS A 93 30.97 -9.52 9.52
N ALA A 94 30.83 -8.52 8.63
CA ALA A 94 31.24 -7.15 8.94
C ALA A 94 30.42 -6.56 10.11
N VAL A 95 29.11 -6.83 10.17
CA VAL A 95 28.26 -6.44 11.30
C VAL A 95 28.72 -7.10 12.60
N GLU A 96 29.04 -8.40 12.59
CA GLU A 96 29.58 -9.11 13.76
C GLU A 96 30.85 -8.44 14.27
N TYR A 97 31.81 -8.14 13.39
CA TYR A 97 33.05 -7.48 13.79
C TYR A 97 32.84 -6.07 14.29
N PHE A 98 31.94 -5.30 13.68
CA PHE A 98 31.56 -3.98 14.20
C PHE A 98 31.00 -4.07 15.63
N ILE A 99 30.13 -5.02 15.91
CA ILE A 99 29.58 -5.21 17.27
C ILE A 99 30.70 -5.60 18.24
N LYS A 100 31.68 -6.42 17.83
CA LYS A 100 32.85 -6.74 18.67
C LYS A 100 33.68 -5.49 18.99
N GLU A 101 33.87 -4.57 18.02
CA GLU A 101 34.52 -3.27 18.27
C GLU A 101 33.72 -2.42 19.28
N GLU A 102 32.39 -2.40 19.19
CA GLU A 102 31.53 -1.69 20.15
C GLU A 102 31.64 -2.29 21.56
N PHE A 103 31.76 -3.63 21.68
CA PHE A 103 32.01 -4.31 22.96
C PHE A 103 33.36 -3.91 23.54
N ASP A 104 34.40 -3.68 22.69
CA ASP A 104 35.69 -3.16 23.16
C ASP A 104 35.57 -1.76 23.74
N LYS A 105 34.77 -0.88 23.14
CA LYS A 105 34.52 0.48 23.64
C LYS A 105 33.76 0.48 24.97
N ILE A 106 32.87 -0.50 25.21
CA ILE A 106 32.17 -0.66 26.46
C ILE A 106 33.14 -1.13 27.52
N GLY A 107 34.03 -2.06 27.18
CA GLY A 107 35.07 -2.65 28.06
C GLY A 107 34.55 -3.75 28.97
N GLY A 108 35.43 -4.70 29.34
CA GLY A 108 35.10 -5.81 30.20
C GLY A 108 34.25 -6.91 29.56
N LEU A 109 34.05 -6.89 28.26
CA LEU A 109 33.20 -7.83 27.53
C LEU A 109 33.96 -8.88 26.70
N ASP A 110 35.30 -8.94 26.83
CA ASP A 110 36.14 -9.83 26.02
C ASP A 110 35.75 -11.30 26.09
N ALA A 111 35.37 -11.78 27.28
CA ALA A 111 34.96 -13.16 27.50
C ALA A 111 33.64 -13.54 26.78
N TYR A 112 32.86 -12.57 26.36
CA TYR A 112 31.52 -12.76 25.82
C TYR A 112 31.41 -12.51 24.29
N LYS A 113 32.44 -11.94 23.67
CA LYS A 113 32.45 -11.56 22.26
C LYS A 113 32.14 -12.70 21.30
N GLU A 114 32.57 -13.92 21.60
CA GLU A 114 32.36 -15.11 20.77
C GLU A 114 30.89 -15.61 20.80
N PHE A 115 30.05 -15.04 21.68
CA PHE A 115 28.61 -15.27 21.68
C PHE A 115 27.84 -14.33 20.73
N ILE A 116 28.49 -13.31 20.13
CA ILE A 116 27.91 -12.54 19.04
C ILE A 116 27.80 -13.48 17.84
N HIS A 117 26.63 -13.52 17.19
CA HIS A 117 26.33 -14.43 16.08
C HIS A 117 26.48 -15.94 16.42
N PHE A 118 26.41 -16.31 17.71
CA PHE A 118 26.61 -17.69 18.15
C PHE A 118 25.59 -18.64 17.52
N GLY A 119 26.06 -19.68 16.83
CA GLY A 119 25.24 -20.72 16.20
C GLY A 119 24.40 -20.28 15.00
N LEU A 120 24.43 -19.01 14.65
CA LEU A 120 23.63 -18.44 13.56
C LEU A 120 24.28 -18.62 12.19
N THR A 121 23.46 -18.44 11.17
CA THR A 121 23.89 -18.19 9.79
C THR A 121 23.41 -16.80 9.38
N SER A 122 24.02 -16.24 8.32
CA SER A 122 23.66 -14.89 7.82
C SER A 122 22.15 -14.70 7.59
N GLN A 123 21.46 -15.77 7.21
CA GLN A 123 20.03 -15.70 6.93
C GLN A 123 19.15 -15.68 8.19
N ASP A 124 19.66 -16.08 9.36
CA ASP A 124 18.97 -15.83 10.63
C ASP A 124 18.89 -14.33 10.92
N ILE A 125 19.86 -13.56 10.44
CA ILE A 125 19.90 -12.10 10.58
C ILE A 125 19.13 -11.42 9.44
N ASN A 126 19.30 -11.83 8.20
CA ASN A 126 18.61 -11.21 7.06
C ASN A 126 17.12 -11.51 7.06
N ASN A 127 16.72 -12.77 7.30
CA ASN A 127 15.31 -13.18 7.32
C ASN A 127 14.55 -12.81 8.61
N THR A 128 15.18 -12.05 9.48
CA THR A 128 14.56 -11.36 10.63
C THR A 128 14.58 -9.84 10.40
N SER A 129 15.71 -9.26 9.99
CA SER A 129 15.88 -7.83 9.75
C SER A 129 14.96 -7.31 8.64
N VAL A 130 14.88 -8.03 7.50
CA VAL A 130 14.08 -7.60 6.36
C VAL A 130 12.57 -7.57 6.66
N PRO A 131 11.94 -8.64 7.18
CA PRO A 131 10.52 -8.57 7.52
C PRO A 131 10.23 -7.58 8.66
N LEU A 132 11.15 -7.37 9.61
CA LEU A 132 11.00 -6.37 10.65
C LEU A 132 11.00 -4.95 10.09
N SER A 133 11.97 -4.63 9.25
CA SER A 133 12.06 -3.35 8.56
C SER A 133 10.83 -3.08 7.68
N LEU A 134 10.39 -4.07 6.90
CA LEU A 134 9.19 -3.95 6.07
C LEU A 134 7.94 -3.70 6.93
N LYS A 135 7.75 -4.46 8.00
CA LYS A 135 6.63 -4.27 8.93
C LYS A 135 6.58 -2.84 9.46
N GLU A 136 7.70 -2.35 9.99
CA GLU A 136 7.79 -1.00 10.54
C GLU A 136 7.59 0.09 9.48
N ALA A 137 8.10 -0.09 8.26
CA ALA A 137 7.89 0.83 7.15
C ALA A 137 6.41 0.90 6.75
N LEU A 138 5.74 -0.24 6.68
CA LEU A 138 4.32 -0.27 6.34
C LEU A 138 3.47 0.36 7.45
N GLU A 139 3.72 0.04 8.71
CA GLU A 139 2.98 0.58 9.86
C GLU A 139 3.18 2.09 10.05
N LYS A 140 4.40 2.60 9.82
CA LYS A 140 4.75 4.00 10.11
C LYS A 140 4.67 4.94 8.91
N VAL A 141 4.77 4.43 7.68
CA VAL A 141 4.82 5.29 6.49
C VAL A 141 3.69 4.98 5.50
N TYR A 142 3.51 3.71 5.10
CA TYR A 142 2.60 3.36 4.03
C TYR A 142 1.13 3.37 4.47
N ILE A 143 0.79 2.64 5.55
CA ILE A 143 -0.58 2.50 6.07
C ILE A 143 -1.18 3.87 6.41
N PRO A 144 -0.49 4.78 7.13
CA PRO A 144 -1.04 6.10 7.44
C PRO A 144 -1.40 6.92 6.20
N GLN A 145 -0.66 6.78 5.09
CA GLN A 145 -0.98 7.48 3.84
C GLN A 145 -2.20 6.89 3.13
N VAL A 146 -2.38 5.57 3.18
CA VAL A 146 -3.61 4.93 2.67
C VAL A 146 -4.82 5.35 3.50
N GLU A 147 -4.68 5.42 4.83
CA GLU A 147 -5.73 5.90 5.74
C GLU A 147 -6.08 7.36 5.45
N GLU A 148 -5.09 8.23 5.24
CA GLU A 148 -5.32 9.63 4.84
C GLU A 148 -6.10 9.73 3.52
N LEU A 149 -5.79 8.87 2.54
CA LEU A 149 -6.55 8.82 1.28
C LEU A 149 -8.00 8.38 1.50
N ILE A 150 -8.22 7.35 2.31
CA ILE A 150 -9.57 6.88 2.66
C ILE A 150 -10.36 7.99 3.37
N ASP A 151 -9.76 8.69 4.31
CA ASP A 151 -10.42 9.75 5.07
C ASP A 151 -10.74 10.97 4.20
N GLN A 152 -9.86 11.34 3.26
CA GLN A 152 -10.14 12.39 2.28
C GLN A 152 -11.33 12.01 1.36
N LEU A 153 -11.40 10.74 0.94
CA LEU A 153 -12.53 10.25 0.14
C LEU A 153 -13.83 10.21 0.94
N LYS A 154 -13.81 9.81 2.22
CA LYS A 154 -14.97 9.86 3.10
C LYS A 154 -15.50 11.28 3.26
N GLN A 155 -14.60 12.24 3.42
CA GLN A 155 -14.97 13.65 3.52
C GLN A 155 -15.71 14.11 2.26
N TYR A 156 -15.23 13.81 1.08
CA TYR A 156 -15.90 14.15 -0.17
C TYR A 156 -17.19 13.38 -0.39
N ALA A 157 -17.23 12.12 0.00
CA ALA A 157 -18.46 11.33 -0.08
C ALA A 157 -19.58 11.93 0.76
N GLU A 158 -19.27 12.45 1.96
CA GLU A 158 -20.25 13.13 2.81
C GLU A 158 -20.62 14.51 2.27
N GLU A 159 -19.64 15.29 1.80
CA GLU A 159 -19.85 16.62 1.23
C GLU A 159 -20.79 16.57 0.01
N TRP A 160 -20.61 15.56 -0.85
CA TRP A 160 -21.36 15.43 -2.11
C TRP A 160 -22.41 14.31 -2.09
N LYS A 161 -22.84 13.86 -0.93
CA LYS A 161 -23.81 12.76 -0.78
C LYS A 161 -25.16 13.00 -1.45
N ALA A 162 -25.57 14.24 -1.57
CA ALA A 162 -26.86 14.63 -2.17
C ALA A 162 -26.73 15.06 -3.65
N VAL A 163 -25.52 15.13 -4.18
CA VAL A 163 -25.29 15.61 -5.57
C VAL A 163 -25.68 14.51 -6.55
N PRO A 164 -26.72 14.72 -7.39
CA PRO A 164 -27.09 13.76 -8.42
C PRO A 164 -26.08 13.77 -9.58
N MET A 165 -25.82 12.61 -10.12
CA MET A 165 -24.86 12.41 -11.21
C MET A 165 -25.41 11.42 -12.23
N LEU A 166 -25.24 11.71 -13.52
CA LEU A 166 -25.53 10.76 -14.58
C LEU A 166 -24.48 9.63 -14.56
N ALA A 167 -24.92 8.42 -14.25
CA ALA A 167 -24.04 7.27 -14.38
C ALA A 167 -23.85 6.87 -15.84
N LYS A 168 -22.72 6.25 -16.15
CA LYS A 168 -22.41 5.73 -17.48
C LYS A 168 -22.03 4.25 -17.38
N THR A 169 -22.66 3.42 -18.21
CA THR A 169 -22.25 2.04 -18.45
C THR A 169 -21.87 1.87 -19.91
N HIS A 170 -20.77 1.19 -20.20
CA HIS A 170 -20.23 1.10 -21.56
C HIS A 170 -20.01 2.47 -22.23
N GLY A 171 -19.73 3.52 -21.45
CA GLY A 171 -19.60 4.91 -21.92
C GLY A 171 -20.93 5.57 -22.28
N GLN A 172 -22.07 4.91 -22.13
CA GLN A 172 -23.40 5.43 -22.44
C GLN A 172 -24.15 5.85 -21.17
N PRO A 173 -25.03 6.88 -21.27
CA PRO A 173 -25.92 7.27 -20.17
C PRO A 173 -26.72 6.09 -19.63
N ALA A 174 -26.76 6.00 -18.30
CA ALA A 174 -27.47 4.98 -17.54
C ALA A 174 -28.25 5.62 -16.41
N SER A 175 -28.86 4.80 -15.52
CA SER A 175 -29.64 5.30 -14.38
C SER A 175 -28.81 6.27 -13.55
N PRO A 176 -29.40 7.41 -13.13
CA PRO A 176 -28.71 8.37 -12.28
C PRO A 176 -28.23 7.77 -10.96
N THR A 177 -27.18 8.34 -10.41
CA THR A 177 -26.59 7.98 -9.13
C THR A 177 -26.32 9.24 -8.31
N ARG A 178 -25.68 9.08 -7.16
CA ARG A 178 -25.19 10.22 -6.36
C ARG A 178 -23.66 10.18 -6.30
N LEU A 179 -23.03 11.33 -6.50
CA LEU A 179 -21.58 11.47 -6.54
C LEU A 179 -20.92 10.94 -5.25
N GLY A 180 -21.48 11.30 -4.09
CA GLY A 180 -20.95 10.79 -2.82
C GLY A 180 -21.00 9.28 -2.71
N LYS A 181 -22.06 8.64 -3.24
CA LYS A 181 -22.15 7.16 -3.28
C LYS A 181 -21.09 6.55 -4.22
N GLU A 182 -20.82 7.16 -5.37
CA GLU A 182 -19.76 6.68 -6.27
C GLU A 182 -18.39 6.71 -5.59
N ILE A 183 -18.11 7.78 -4.82
CA ILE A 183 -16.88 7.88 -4.03
C ILE A 183 -16.84 6.82 -2.91
N MET A 184 -17.98 6.54 -2.26
CA MET A 184 -18.04 5.50 -1.23
C MET A 184 -17.70 4.11 -1.74
N VAL A 185 -17.86 3.82 -3.02
CA VAL A 185 -17.39 2.55 -3.62
C VAL A 185 -15.88 2.40 -3.42
N PHE A 186 -15.10 3.45 -3.64
CA PHE A 186 -13.65 3.42 -3.45
C PHE A 186 -13.25 3.38 -1.98
N VAL A 187 -13.98 4.12 -1.13
CA VAL A 187 -13.79 4.04 0.34
C VAL A 187 -13.97 2.60 0.82
N TYR A 188 -15.07 1.95 0.43
CA TYR A 188 -15.35 0.57 0.80
C TYR A 188 -14.24 -0.38 0.32
N ARG A 189 -13.90 -0.32 -0.96
CA ARG A 189 -12.87 -1.18 -1.57
C ARG A 189 -11.48 -0.99 -0.94
N LEU A 190 -11.07 0.25 -0.70
CA LEU A 190 -9.78 0.56 -0.08
C LEU A 190 -9.73 0.09 1.37
N THR A 191 -10.81 0.25 2.13
CA THR A 191 -10.91 -0.22 3.51
C THR A 191 -10.75 -1.74 3.58
N GLU A 192 -11.49 -2.50 2.76
CA GLU A 192 -11.39 -3.96 2.68
C GLU A 192 -9.96 -4.43 2.33
N GLN A 193 -9.28 -3.76 1.38
CA GLN A 193 -7.92 -4.14 1.01
C GLN A 193 -6.89 -3.72 2.08
N LEU A 194 -7.10 -2.61 2.76
CA LEU A 194 -6.25 -2.18 3.87
C LEU A 194 -6.36 -3.12 5.06
N ASP A 195 -7.57 -3.57 5.39
CA ASP A 195 -7.81 -4.55 6.44
C ASP A 195 -7.16 -5.90 6.10
N ALA A 196 -7.21 -6.31 4.83
CA ALA A 196 -6.50 -7.50 4.36
C ALA A 196 -4.97 -7.36 4.51
N LEU A 197 -4.40 -6.18 4.22
CA LEU A 197 -2.97 -5.90 4.45
C LEU A 197 -2.63 -5.95 5.95
N LYS A 198 -3.44 -5.33 6.81
CA LYS A 198 -3.23 -5.34 8.26
C LYS A 198 -3.34 -6.74 8.87
N ALA A 199 -4.10 -7.64 8.26
CA ALA A 199 -4.23 -9.03 8.67
C ALA A 199 -3.08 -9.93 8.20
N CYS A 200 -2.17 -9.44 7.33
CA CYS A 200 -1.02 -10.19 6.88
C CYS A 200 -0.08 -10.50 8.04
N LYS A 201 0.47 -11.71 8.03
CA LYS A 201 1.50 -12.10 9.00
C LYS A 201 2.87 -11.65 8.53
N TYR A 202 3.65 -11.13 9.47
CA TYR A 202 5.07 -10.87 9.26
C TYR A 202 5.87 -11.99 9.91
N THR A 203 6.43 -12.86 9.07
CA THR A 203 7.13 -14.06 9.51
C THR A 203 8.64 -13.95 9.33
N ALA A 204 9.37 -14.74 10.10
CA ALA A 204 10.82 -14.77 10.07
C ALA A 204 11.35 -16.21 10.13
N LYS A 205 12.39 -16.48 9.35
CA LYS A 205 13.19 -17.70 9.53
C LYS A 205 14.25 -17.44 10.60
N PHE A 206 14.29 -18.34 11.57
CA PHE A 206 15.32 -18.38 12.61
C PHE A 206 15.55 -19.82 13.08
N GLY A 207 16.77 -20.37 12.89
CA GLY A 207 17.04 -21.77 13.20
C GLY A 207 18.40 -22.29 12.70
N GLY A 208 19.35 -21.40 12.39
CA GLY A 208 20.70 -21.80 11.93
C GLY A 208 20.75 -22.20 10.45
N ALA A 209 21.84 -22.82 10.06
CA ALA A 209 22.24 -23.05 8.67
C ALA A 209 21.25 -23.86 7.82
N THR A 210 20.41 -24.68 8.43
CA THR A 210 19.39 -25.50 7.75
C THR A 210 18.02 -25.43 8.40
N GLY A 211 17.81 -24.48 9.31
CA GLY A 211 16.56 -24.32 10.05
C GLY A 211 16.36 -25.31 11.21
N ASN A 212 17.37 -26.13 11.53
CA ASN A 212 17.28 -27.23 12.51
C ASN A 212 18.03 -26.95 13.83
N PHE A 213 18.56 -25.74 14.04
CA PHE A 213 19.38 -25.38 15.20
C PHE A 213 20.60 -26.30 15.45
N ASN A 214 21.21 -26.85 14.39
CA ASN A 214 22.29 -27.85 14.49
C ASN A 214 23.43 -27.37 15.38
N ALA A 215 23.97 -26.16 15.15
CA ALA A 215 25.10 -25.61 15.92
C ALA A 215 24.70 -25.34 17.37
N HIS A 216 23.53 -24.80 17.59
CA HIS A 216 23.00 -24.55 18.94
C HIS A 216 22.81 -25.84 19.73
N HIS A 217 22.18 -26.85 19.07
CA HIS A 217 21.89 -28.13 19.75
C HIS A 217 23.16 -28.92 20.08
N VAL A 218 24.17 -28.92 19.22
CA VAL A 218 25.42 -29.62 19.53
C VAL A 218 26.20 -28.96 20.66
N ALA A 219 26.10 -27.61 20.78
CA ALA A 219 26.76 -26.87 21.85
C ALA A 219 26.03 -27.00 23.20
N TYR A 220 24.71 -26.92 23.20
CA TYR A 220 23.88 -26.98 24.42
C TYR A 220 22.62 -27.85 24.16
N PRO A 221 22.76 -29.19 24.16
CA PRO A 221 21.66 -30.11 23.85
C PRO A 221 20.52 -30.11 24.86
N GLN A 222 20.76 -29.56 26.07
CA GLN A 222 19.75 -29.43 27.12
C GLN A 222 18.80 -28.25 26.98
N ILE A 223 19.06 -27.32 26.02
CA ILE A 223 18.23 -26.16 25.80
C ILE A 223 17.17 -26.50 24.72
N ASP A 224 15.91 -26.10 24.97
CA ASP A 224 14.87 -26.14 23.94
C ASP A 224 15.04 -24.96 22.97
N TRP A 225 15.88 -25.14 21.96
CA TRP A 225 16.19 -24.12 20.99
C TRP A 225 15.00 -23.71 20.11
N ARG A 226 14.00 -24.59 19.98
CA ARG A 226 12.77 -24.26 19.25
C ARG A 226 11.92 -23.30 20.05
N ALA A 227 11.69 -23.55 21.32
CA ALA A 227 11.01 -22.64 22.25
C ALA A 227 11.76 -21.29 22.32
N PHE A 228 13.08 -21.33 22.49
CA PHE A 228 13.94 -20.14 22.46
C PHE A 228 13.76 -19.31 21.18
N GLY A 229 13.85 -19.94 20.01
CA GLY A 229 13.69 -19.23 18.74
C GLY A 229 12.30 -18.63 18.56
N ASN A 230 11.25 -19.34 19.00
CA ASN A 230 9.89 -18.80 18.98
C ASN A 230 9.79 -17.56 19.89
N GLN A 231 10.28 -17.62 21.11
CA GLN A 231 10.27 -16.51 22.04
C GLN A 231 11.09 -15.32 21.55
N PHE A 232 12.31 -15.54 21.08
CA PHE A 232 13.17 -14.49 20.53
C PHE A 232 12.47 -13.73 19.38
N VAL A 233 11.94 -14.44 18.39
CA VAL A 233 11.32 -13.83 17.22
C VAL A 233 10.03 -13.10 17.59
N SER A 234 9.21 -13.65 18.51
CA SER A 234 7.94 -13.02 18.89
C SER A 234 8.11 -11.88 19.88
N GLU A 235 8.86 -12.06 20.96
CA GLU A 235 8.93 -11.09 22.06
C GLU A 235 9.94 -9.96 21.80
N LYS A 236 11.08 -10.27 21.16
CA LYS A 236 12.11 -9.27 20.91
C LYS A 236 11.94 -8.57 19.55
N LEU A 237 11.40 -9.27 18.54
CA LEU A 237 11.26 -8.72 17.18
C LEU A 237 9.81 -8.44 16.79
N GLY A 238 8.82 -8.96 17.53
CA GLY A 238 7.40 -8.78 17.19
C GLY A 238 6.99 -9.42 15.85
N LEU A 239 7.66 -10.51 15.48
CA LEU A 239 7.41 -11.31 14.29
C LEU A 239 6.91 -12.70 14.66
N GLU A 240 6.41 -13.48 13.70
CA GLU A 240 6.05 -14.88 13.90
C GLU A 240 7.15 -15.79 13.32
N ARG A 241 7.69 -16.72 14.13
CA ARG A 241 8.73 -17.62 13.62
C ARG A 241 8.13 -18.70 12.72
N GLU A 242 8.70 -18.85 11.53
CA GLU A 242 8.41 -19.98 10.64
C GLU A 242 8.97 -21.27 11.24
N GLN A 243 8.10 -22.27 11.49
CA GLN A 243 8.48 -23.50 12.20
C GLN A 243 9.30 -24.47 11.33
N TRP A 244 9.07 -24.47 10.05
CA TRP A 244 9.69 -25.38 9.08
C TRP A 244 10.25 -24.58 7.92
N THR A 245 11.56 -24.47 7.83
CA THR A 245 12.28 -23.71 6.83
C THR A 245 13.52 -24.47 6.36
N THR A 246 14.11 -24.02 5.28
CA THR A 246 15.48 -24.35 4.87
C THR A 246 16.46 -23.37 5.53
N GLN A 247 17.59 -23.07 4.89
CA GLN A 247 18.48 -21.99 5.35
C GLN A 247 17.81 -20.63 5.31
N ILE A 248 16.78 -20.43 4.50
CA ILE A 248 16.05 -19.18 4.29
C ILE A 248 14.60 -19.30 4.68
N SER A 249 13.90 -18.16 4.79
CA SER A 249 12.45 -18.07 4.86
C SER A 249 11.79 -18.75 3.64
N ASN A 250 10.58 -19.26 3.82
CA ASN A 250 9.75 -19.73 2.70
C ASN A 250 9.26 -18.57 1.83
N TYR A 251 9.25 -17.33 2.36
CA TYR A 251 8.78 -16.10 1.72
C TYR A 251 7.30 -16.09 1.30
N ASP A 252 6.51 -17.11 1.62
CA ASP A 252 5.09 -17.18 1.26
C ASP A 252 4.29 -16.03 1.89
N HIS A 253 4.51 -15.76 3.18
CA HIS A 253 3.84 -14.66 3.87
C HIS A 253 4.31 -13.29 3.36
N LEU A 254 5.59 -13.15 3.03
CA LEU A 254 6.12 -11.93 2.43
C LEU A 254 5.51 -11.67 1.05
N GLY A 255 5.36 -12.73 0.25
CA GLY A 255 4.63 -12.68 -1.02
C GLY A 255 3.19 -12.22 -0.84
N GLY A 256 2.51 -12.72 0.20
CA GLY A 256 1.16 -12.30 0.56
C GLY A 256 1.05 -10.80 0.90
N VAL A 257 2.04 -10.25 1.61
CA VAL A 257 2.13 -8.79 1.88
C VAL A 257 2.24 -8.00 0.57
N PHE A 258 3.12 -8.42 -0.34
CA PHE A 258 3.28 -7.76 -1.65
C PHE A 258 2.00 -7.82 -2.49
N ASP A 259 1.30 -8.94 -2.48
CA ASP A 259 0.01 -9.08 -3.16
C ASP A 259 -1.07 -8.19 -2.55
N ALA A 260 -1.11 -8.04 -1.23
CA ALA A 260 -2.05 -7.14 -0.55
C ALA A 260 -1.80 -5.66 -0.93
N ILE A 261 -0.53 -5.21 -0.94
CA ILE A 261 -0.17 -3.85 -1.41
C ILE A 261 -0.59 -3.65 -2.87
N ARG A 262 -0.34 -4.63 -3.73
CA ARG A 262 -0.71 -4.57 -5.15
C ARG A 262 -2.22 -4.45 -5.36
N ARG A 263 -3.03 -5.06 -4.50
CA ARG A 263 -4.50 -4.92 -4.55
C ARG A 263 -4.96 -3.52 -4.17
N ILE A 264 -4.36 -2.91 -3.15
CA ILE A 264 -4.60 -1.50 -2.80
C ILE A 264 -4.24 -0.60 -4.00
N ASN A 265 -3.05 -0.78 -4.56
CA ASN A 265 -2.60 -0.04 -5.74
C ASN A 265 -3.58 -0.16 -6.92
N THR A 266 -4.15 -1.34 -7.14
CA THR A 266 -5.13 -1.58 -8.22
C THR A 266 -6.41 -0.78 -8.01
N VAL A 267 -6.90 -0.66 -6.78
CA VAL A 267 -8.08 0.18 -6.46
C VAL A 267 -7.77 1.66 -6.68
N ILE A 268 -6.55 2.11 -6.32
CA ILE A 268 -6.15 3.51 -6.53
C ILE A 268 -6.03 3.82 -8.03
N ILE A 269 -5.52 2.90 -8.85
CA ILE A 269 -5.49 3.09 -10.32
C ILE A 269 -6.90 3.29 -10.87
N ASP A 270 -7.86 2.50 -10.42
CA ASP A 270 -9.24 2.60 -10.85
C ASP A 270 -9.87 3.95 -10.43
N LEU A 271 -9.61 4.38 -9.18
CA LEU A 271 -9.97 5.70 -8.67
C LEU A 271 -9.36 6.84 -9.52
N ASP A 272 -8.07 6.76 -9.81
CA ASP A 272 -7.36 7.78 -10.59
C ASP A 272 -7.95 7.93 -12.00
N ARG A 273 -8.33 6.82 -12.64
CA ARG A 273 -8.98 6.81 -13.96
C ARG A 273 -10.37 7.42 -13.92
N ASP A 274 -11.17 7.14 -12.92
CA ASP A 274 -12.51 7.72 -12.80
C ASP A 274 -12.43 9.23 -12.57
N PHE A 275 -11.58 9.72 -11.66
CA PHE A 275 -11.40 11.15 -11.45
C PHE A 275 -10.80 11.86 -12.67
N TRP A 276 -9.88 11.23 -13.38
CA TRP A 276 -9.38 11.73 -14.66
C TRP A 276 -10.54 11.88 -15.66
N MET A 277 -11.42 10.89 -15.76
CA MET A 277 -12.62 10.92 -16.62
C MET A 277 -13.60 12.00 -16.18
N TYR A 278 -13.88 12.14 -14.89
CA TYR A 278 -14.77 13.19 -14.39
C TYR A 278 -14.25 14.60 -14.68
N ILE A 279 -12.93 14.82 -14.63
CA ILE A 279 -12.32 16.08 -15.06
C ILE A 279 -12.48 16.26 -16.59
N SER A 280 -12.26 15.21 -17.37
CA SER A 280 -12.45 15.23 -18.83
C SER A 280 -13.90 15.55 -19.25
N MET A 281 -14.89 15.11 -18.43
CA MET A 281 -16.31 15.40 -18.63
C MET A 281 -16.75 16.75 -18.02
N GLU A 282 -15.81 17.53 -17.48
CA GLU A 282 -16.05 18.81 -16.82
C GLU A 282 -16.91 18.73 -15.54
N TYR A 283 -17.08 17.53 -14.95
CA TYR A 283 -17.75 17.36 -13.66
C TYR A 283 -16.93 17.96 -12.52
N PHE A 284 -15.60 18.02 -12.70
CA PHE A 284 -14.68 18.74 -11.84
C PHE A 284 -13.82 19.71 -12.63
N LYS A 285 -13.58 20.87 -12.05
CA LYS A 285 -12.49 21.79 -12.40
C LYS A 285 -11.33 21.59 -11.42
N GLN A 286 -10.15 22.07 -11.79
CA GLN A 286 -8.98 21.99 -10.91
C GLN A 286 -8.56 23.39 -10.47
N LYS A 287 -8.26 23.55 -9.17
CA LYS A 287 -7.68 24.79 -8.62
C LYS A 287 -6.35 25.07 -9.29
N ILE A 288 -6.17 26.29 -9.76
CA ILE A 288 -4.93 26.78 -10.33
C ILE A 288 -4.12 27.45 -9.24
N LYS A 289 -2.87 27.04 -9.08
CA LYS A 289 -1.95 27.73 -8.18
C LYS A 289 -1.26 28.86 -8.95
N ALA A 290 -1.22 30.06 -8.37
CA ALA A 290 -0.53 31.20 -8.98
C ALA A 290 0.93 30.85 -9.32
N GLY A 291 1.31 31.05 -10.60
CA GLY A 291 2.63 30.71 -11.11
C GLY A 291 2.79 29.29 -11.66
N GLU A 292 1.79 28.41 -11.55
CA GLU A 292 1.81 27.12 -12.25
C GLU A 292 1.47 27.31 -13.73
N VAL A 293 2.25 26.66 -14.62
CA VAL A 293 1.98 26.59 -16.05
C VAL A 293 1.29 25.26 -16.35
N GLY A 294 -0.01 25.31 -16.68
CA GLY A 294 -0.82 24.11 -16.94
C GLY A 294 -0.47 23.39 -18.24
N SER A 295 0.01 24.13 -19.25
CA SER A 295 0.47 23.61 -20.54
C SER A 295 1.51 24.56 -21.12
N SER A 296 2.53 24.02 -21.78
CA SER A 296 3.56 24.81 -22.45
C SER A 296 3.03 25.60 -23.67
N ALA A 297 1.93 25.14 -24.29
CA ALA A 297 1.36 25.72 -25.50
C ALA A 297 -0.01 26.39 -25.30
N MET A 298 -0.79 25.98 -24.30
CA MET A 298 -2.16 26.45 -24.05
C MET A 298 -2.32 26.88 -22.59
N PRO A 299 -2.15 28.15 -22.25
CA PRO A 299 -2.14 28.64 -20.85
C PRO A 299 -3.42 28.35 -20.05
N HIS A 300 -4.57 28.22 -20.75
CA HIS A 300 -5.87 27.93 -20.14
C HIS A 300 -6.10 26.44 -19.81
N LYS A 301 -5.21 25.54 -20.30
CA LYS A 301 -5.37 24.09 -20.16
C LYS A 301 -4.75 23.59 -18.86
N VAL A 302 -5.56 23.13 -17.93
CA VAL A 302 -5.12 22.51 -16.67
C VAL A 302 -5.25 20.99 -16.76
N ASN A 303 -4.13 20.31 -16.94
CA ASN A 303 -4.11 18.85 -17.11
C ASN A 303 -4.23 18.12 -15.75
N PRO A 304 -4.95 17.00 -15.68
CA PRO A 304 -5.06 16.16 -14.47
C PRO A 304 -3.82 15.29 -14.24
N ILE A 305 -2.63 15.89 -14.30
CA ILE A 305 -1.33 15.19 -14.29
C ILE A 305 -1.03 14.47 -12.96
N ASP A 306 -1.69 14.86 -11.87
CA ASP A 306 -1.49 14.23 -10.56
C ASP A 306 -2.03 12.78 -10.59
N TYR A 307 -3.16 12.52 -11.26
CA TYR A 307 -3.72 11.18 -11.44
C TYR A 307 -2.91 10.34 -12.43
N GLU A 308 -2.43 10.93 -13.52
CA GLU A 308 -1.55 10.27 -14.50
C GLU A 308 -0.21 9.86 -13.86
N ASN A 309 0.37 10.73 -13.04
CA ASN A 309 1.59 10.43 -12.28
C ASN A 309 1.37 9.28 -11.28
N SER A 310 0.21 9.25 -10.60
CA SER A 310 -0.16 8.17 -9.70
C SER A 310 -0.29 6.85 -10.47
N GLU A 311 -1.11 6.80 -11.51
CA GLU A 311 -1.31 5.59 -12.32
C GLU A 311 0.01 5.02 -12.85
N GLY A 312 0.90 5.88 -13.38
CA GLY A 312 2.20 5.46 -13.89
C GLY A 312 3.10 4.84 -12.81
N ASN A 313 3.18 5.48 -11.63
CA ASN A 313 3.96 4.96 -10.50
C ASN A 313 3.39 3.64 -9.97
N LEU A 314 2.06 3.52 -9.85
CA LEU A 314 1.41 2.28 -9.39
C LEU A 314 1.59 1.13 -10.37
N GLY A 315 1.63 1.41 -11.68
CA GLY A 315 1.94 0.41 -12.70
C GLY A 315 3.34 -0.19 -12.52
N VAL A 316 4.35 0.65 -12.28
CA VAL A 316 5.72 0.22 -11.98
C VAL A 316 5.77 -0.55 -10.67
N ALA A 317 5.14 -0.01 -9.61
CA ALA A 317 5.08 -0.70 -8.31
C ALA A 317 4.50 -2.10 -8.42
N ASN A 318 3.36 -2.24 -9.10
CA ASN A 318 2.67 -3.52 -9.25
C ASN A 318 3.49 -4.56 -10.03
N ALA A 319 4.23 -4.15 -11.04
CA ALA A 319 5.12 -5.04 -11.80
C ALA A 319 6.23 -5.62 -10.91
N ILE A 320 6.85 -4.77 -10.06
CA ILE A 320 7.92 -5.21 -9.15
C ILE A 320 7.35 -6.05 -8.00
N LEU A 321 6.24 -5.65 -7.39
CA LEU A 321 5.57 -6.41 -6.33
C LEU A 321 5.18 -7.80 -6.80
N GLN A 322 4.63 -7.92 -8.01
CA GLN A 322 4.31 -9.20 -8.62
C GLN A 322 5.54 -10.07 -8.80
N PHE A 323 6.62 -9.50 -9.32
CA PHE A 323 7.88 -10.23 -9.48
C PHE A 323 8.42 -10.72 -8.14
N LEU A 324 8.42 -9.88 -7.10
CA LEU A 324 8.88 -10.24 -5.75
C LEU A 324 8.04 -11.38 -5.16
N ALA A 325 6.70 -11.29 -5.23
CA ALA A 325 5.79 -12.31 -4.71
C ALA A 325 5.97 -13.67 -5.40
N GLN A 326 6.29 -13.67 -6.69
CA GLN A 326 6.48 -14.90 -7.47
C GLN A 326 7.90 -15.47 -7.35
N LYS A 327 8.92 -14.61 -7.27
CA LYS A 327 10.33 -15.03 -7.30
C LYS A 327 10.83 -15.54 -5.96
N LEU A 328 10.49 -14.85 -4.87
CA LEU A 328 11.09 -15.13 -3.56
C LEU A 328 10.80 -16.55 -3.03
N PRO A 329 9.59 -17.12 -3.18
CA PRO A 329 9.31 -18.50 -2.73
C PRO A 329 10.05 -19.58 -3.52
N ILE A 330 10.72 -19.23 -4.61
CA ILE A 330 11.44 -20.18 -5.47
C ILE A 330 12.93 -20.07 -5.23
N SER A 331 13.53 -21.11 -4.65
CA SER A 331 14.96 -21.24 -4.41
C SER A 331 15.44 -22.67 -4.71
N ARG A 332 16.76 -22.87 -4.75
CA ARG A 332 17.37 -24.18 -5.03
C ARG A 332 17.82 -24.83 -3.75
N LEU A 333 17.36 -26.07 -3.51
CA LEU A 333 17.75 -26.88 -2.34
C LEU A 333 17.59 -26.08 -1.03
N GLN A 334 18.66 -25.92 -0.24
CA GLN A 334 18.64 -25.12 0.98
C GLN A 334 18.60 -23.61 0.70
N ARG A 335 19.25 -23.16 -0.36
CA ARG A 335 19.32 -21.75 -0.77
C ARG A 335 20.13 -21.56 -2.05
N ASP A 336 19.75 -20.58 -2.86
CA ASP A 336 20.65 -19.87 -3.78
C ASP A 336 20.71 -18.37 -3.41
N LEU A 337 21.61 -17.60 -4.04
CA LEU A 337 21.85 -16.20 -3.67
C LEU A 337 20.80 -15.23 -4.26
N THR A 338 19.89 -15.69 -5.13
CA THR A 338 18.96 -14.78 -5.83
C THR A 338 18.02 -14.02 -4.91
N ASP A 339 17.68 -14.59 -3.75
CA ASP A 339 16.89 -13.92 -2.73
C ASP A 339 17.55 -12.62 -2.25
N SER A 340 18.82 -12.64 -1.90
CA SER A 340 19.57 -11.47 -1.42
C SER A 340 19.61 -10.34 -2.45
N THR A 341 19.77 -10.67 -3.73
CA THR A 341 19.77 -9.71 -4.84
C THR A 341 18.39 -9.05 -4.98
N VAL A 342 17.34 -9.85 -4.92
CA VAL A 342 15.96 -9.41 -5.17
C VAL A 342 15.42 -8.60 -3.99
N LEU A 343 15.68 -9.03 -2.75
CA LEU A 343 15.22 -8.36 -1.52
C LEU A 343 15.71 -6.91 -1.37
N ARG A 344 16.86 -6.56 -1.95
CA ARG A 344 17.35 -5.16 -1.95
C ARG A 344 16.45 -4.20 -2.71
N ASN A 345 15.50 -4.72 -3.51
CA ASN A 345 14.56 -3.91 -4.27
C ASN A 345 13.20 -3.71 -3.58
N ILE A 346 12.98 -4.20 -2.36
CA ILE A 346 11.67 -4.10 -1.66
C ILE A 346 11.22 -2.64 -1.52
N GLY A 347 12.14 -1.73 -1.20
CA GLY A 347 11.83 -0.30 -1.04
C GLY A 347 11.38 0.38 -2.33
N VAL A 348 11.76 -0.14 -3.50
CA VAL A 348 11.44 0.48 -4.80
C VAL A 348 9.94 0.52 -5.07
N PRO A 349 9.20 -0.60 -5.06
CA PRO A 349 7.75 -0.56 -5.31
C PRO A 349 6.97 0.15 -4.20
N ILE A 350 7.42 0.10 -2.95
CA ILE A 350 6.81 0.84 -1.84
C ILE A 350 7.01 2.34 -2.05
N GLY A 351 8.20 2.76 -2.48
CA GLY A 351 8.48 4.15 -2.85
C GLY A 351 7.58 4.65 -3.97
N HIS A 352 7.40 3.88 -5.04
CA HIS A 352 6.47 4.21 -6.12
C HIS A 352 5.02 4.30 -5.63
N SER A 353 4.58 3.40 -4.74
CA SER A 353 3.23 3.43 -4.15
C SER A 353 3.02 4.68 -3.30
N VAL A 354 4.00 5.06 -2.47
CA VAL A 354 3.96 6.30 -1.65
C VAL A 354 3.90 7.55 -2.54
N ILE A 355 4.70 7.63 -3.59
CA ILE A 355 4.66 8.73 -4.56
C ILE A 355 3.26 8.85 -5.18
N ALA A 356 2.68 7.73 -5.56
CA ALA A 356 1.36 7.67 -6.17
C ALA A 356 0.26 8.14 -5.22
N ILE A 357 0.19 7.61 -4.01
CA ILE A 357 -0.81 8.00 -3.02
C ILE A 357 -0.76 9.51 -2.76
N GLN A 358 0.43 10.08 -2.57
CA GLN A 358 0.61 11.51 -2.40
C GLN A 358 0.19 12.31 -3.66
N SER A 359 0.37 11.74 -4.84
CA SER A 359 -0.08 12.35 -6.10
C SER A 359 -1.61 12.36 -6.20
N THR A 360 -2.26 11.24 -5.93
CA THR A 360 -3.73 11.15 -5.89
C THR A 360 -4.33 12.12 -4.86
N LEU A 361 -3.80 12.16 -3.65
CA LEU A 361 -4.20 13.13 -2.61
C LEU A 361 -4.05 14.57 -3.08
N LYS A 362 -2.94 14.89 -3.74
CA LYS A 362 -2.73 16.23 -4.32
C LYS A 362 -3.75 16.55 -5.40
N GLY A 363 -4.07 15.59 -6.28
CA GLY A 363 -5.10 15.73 -7.31
C GLY A 363 -6.48 15.98 -6.71
N LEU A 364 -6.89 15.17 -5.71
CA LEU A 364 -8.15 15.30 -5.00
C LEU A 364 -8.32 16.68 -4.36
N ARG A 365 -7.29 17.20 -3.69
CA ARG A 365 -7.31 18.53 -3.03
C ARG A 365 -7.41 19.71 -3.99
N LYS A 366 -7.18 19.51 -5.28
CA LYS A 366 -7.35 20.52 -6.33
C LYS A 366 -8.77 20.54 -6.92
N LEU A 367 -9.61 19.57 -6.62
CA LEU A 367 -10.94 19.46 -7.21
C LEU A 367 -11.84 20.63 -6.80
N ILE A 368 -12.61 21.11 -7.75
CA ILE A 368 -13.71 22.03 -7.61
C ILE A 368 -14.91 21.38 -8.32
N LEU A 369 -15.95 21.04 -7.57
CA LEU A 369 -17.16 20.46 -8.13
C LEU A 369 -17.84 21.42 -9.09
N ASN A 370 -18.30 20.93 -10.23
CA ASN A 370 -19.07 21.67 -11.24
C ASN A 370 -20.50 21.14 -11.29
N GLU A 371 -21.29 21.54 -10.29
CA GLU A 371 -22.70 21.10 -10.15
C GLU A 371 -23.56 21.47 -11.37
N GLU A 372 -23.28 22.62 -12.01
CA GLU A 372 -23.99 23.06 -13.21
C GLU A 372 -23.86 22.04 -14.34
N LYS A 373 -22.64 21.51 -14.55
CA LYS A 373 -22.39 20.51 -15.59
C LYS A 373 -23.04 19.17 -15.31
N LEU A 374 -23.01 18.72 -14.04
CA LEU A 374 -23.70 17.51 -13.61
C LEU A 374 -25.20 17.60 -13.85
N LYS A 375 -25.79 18.75 -13.50
CA LYS A 375 -27.22 19.04 -13.73
C LYS A 375 -27.55 19.10 -15.22
N GLU A 376 -26.74 19.82 -16.01
CA GLU A 376 -26.90 19.91 -17.48
C GLU A 376 -26.96 18.53 -18.13
N ASP A 377 -26.03 17.64 -17.78
CA ASP A 377 -25.98 16.29 -18.35
C ASP A 377 -27.22 15.46 -17.99
N LEU A 378 -27.75 15.60 -16.76
CA LEU A 378 -29.00 14.96 -16.33
C LEU A 378 -30.21 15.55 -17.09
N ASP A 379 -30.33 16.87 -17.14
CA ASP A 379 -31.43 17.57 -17.82
C ASP A 379 -31.45 17.27 -19.33
N ASN A 380 -30.29 17.03 -19.91
CA ASN A 380 -30.18 16.65 -21.32
C ASN A 380 -30.45 15.16 -21.58
N THR A 381 -30.68 14.33 -20.56
CA THR A 381 -30.75 12.86 -20.69
C THR A 381 -32.01 12.27 -20.04
N TRP A 382 -33.19 12.85 -20.35
CA TRP A 382 -34.47 12.40 -19.80
C TRP A 382 -34.81 10.93 -20.08
N ALA A 383 -34.19 10.32 -21.10
CA ALA A 383 -34.37 8.90 -21.40
C ALA A 383 -34.06 7.96 -20.21
N VAL A 384 -33.26 8.39 -19.23
CA VAL A 384 -32.86 7.57 -18.08
C VAL A 384 -34.00 7.30 -17.10
N VAL A 385 -35.08 8.12 -17.10
CA VAL A 385 -36.26 7.88 -16.25
C VAL A 385 -37.17 6.78 -16.82
N ALA A 386 -36.94 6.31 -18.04
CA ALA A 386 -37.73 5.22 -18.62
C ALA A 386 -37.72 3.95 -17.79
N GLU A 387 -36.61 3.63 -17.11
CA GLU A 387 -36.53 2.49 -16.21
C GLU A 387 -37.48 2.66 -15.01
N ALA A 388 -37.52 3.84 -14.39
CA ALA A 388 -38.42 4.15 -13.28
C ALA A 388 -39.89 4.00 -13.71
N ILE A 389 -40.25 4.61 -14.85
CA ILE A 389 -41.61 4.54 -15.42
C ILE A 389 -42.00 3.10 -15.67
N GLN A 390 -41.14 2.31 -16.33
CA GLN A 390 -41.38 0.88 -16.58
C GLN A 390 -41.61 0.09 -15.28
N THR A 391 -40.83 0.38 -14.25
CA THR A 391 -40.92 -0.32 -12.96
C THR A 391 -42.25 -0.04 -12.26
N ILE A 392 -42.71 1.22 -12.27
CA ILE A 392 -44.01 1.62 -11.71
C ILE A 392 -45.15 1.01 -12.54
N LEU A 393 -45.08 1.05 -13.87
CA LEU A 393 -46.08 0.43 -14.72
C LEU A 393 -46.18 -1.09 -14.48
N ARG A 394 -45.08 -1.78 -14.20
CA ARG A 394 -45.10 -3.19 -13.79
C ARG A 394 -45.79 -3.39 -12.43
N ARG A 395 -45.57 -2.51 -11.46
CA ARG A 395 -46.26 -2.50 -10.17
C ARG A 395 -47.77 -2.38 -10.35
N GLU A 396 -48.22 -1.56 -11.27
CA GLU A 396 -49.63 -1.35 -11.60
C GLU A 396 -50.23 -2.42 -12.55
N ALA A 397 -49.46 -3.48 -12.87
CA ALA A 397 -49.85 -4.55 -13.82
C ALA A 397 -50.27 -4.03 -15.19
N TYR A 398 -49.67 -2.91 -15.64
CA TYR A 398 -49.89 -2.33 -16.99
C TYR A 398 -49.46 -3.33 -18.08
N PRO A 399 -50.25 -3.53 -19.15
CA PRO A 399 -49.92 -4.48 -20.20
C PRO A 399 -48.70 -4.01 -21.03
N HIS A 400 -47.71 -4.90 -21.21
CA HIS A 400 -46.53 -4.69 -22.05
C HIS A 400 -45.75 -3.36 -21.78
N PRO A 401 -45.37 -3.04 -20.53
CA PRO A 401 -44.79 -1.75 -20.18
C PRO A 401 -43.46 -1.45 -20.89
N TYR A 402 -42.65 -2.47 -21.16
CA TYR A 402 -41.40 -2.32 -21.91
C TYR A 402 -41.63 -1.91 -23.38
N GLU A 403 -42.61 -2.54 -24.05
CA GLU A 403 -42.95 -2.26 -25.45
C GLU A 403 -43.53 -0.87 -25.60
N ALA A 404 -44.33 -0.41 -24.64
CA ALA A 404 -44.88 0.94 -24.63
C ALA A 404 -43.75 2.00 -24.59
N LEU A 405 -42.79 1.83 -23.70
CA LEU A 405 -41.63 2.74 -23.59
C LEU A 405 -40.67 2.60 -24.77
N LYS A 406 -40.47 1.40 -25.30
CA LYS A 406 -39.63 1.16 -26.47
C LYS A 406 -40.15 1.90 -27.69
N ALA A 407 -41.45 2.01 -27.86
CA ALA A 407 -42.07 2.78 -28.92
C ALA A 407 -41.72 4.27 -28.80
N LEU A 408 -41.70 4.81 -27.58
CA LEU A 408 -41.31 6.20 -27.30
C LEU A 408 -39.81 6.44 -27.55
N THR A 409 -38.92 5.52 -27.10
CA THR A 409 -37.46 5.70 -27.16
C THR A 409 -36.85 5.49 -28.52
N ARG A 410 -37.54 4.83 -29.48
CA ARG A 410 -37.04 4.51 -30.85
C ARG A 410 -37.50 5.46 -31.93
N THR A 411 -38.03 6.64 -31.58
CA THR A 411 -38.54 7.60 -32.54
C THR A 411 -37.46 8.49 -33.20
N ASN A 412 -36.17 8.33 -32.87
CA ASN A 412 -35.06 9.23 -33.24
C ASN A 412 -35.26 10.69 -32.79
N LYS A 413 -36.27 10.99 -31.99
CA LYS A 413 -36.46 12.29 -31.36
C LYS A 413 -35.77 12.33 -29.99
N LYS A 414 -35.21 13.50 -29.64
CA LYS A 414 -34.65 13.70 -28.30
C LYS A 414 -35.77 13.52 -27.26
N MET A 415 -35.58 12.68 -26.28
CA MET A 415 -36.49 12.56 -25.15
C MET A 415 -36.27 13.75 -24.21
N THR A 416 -37.32 14.52 -24.03
CA THR A 416 -37.35 15.68 -23.12
C THR A 416 -38.41 15.47 -22.05
N GLU A 417 -38.44 16.35 -21.08
CA GLU A 417 -39.48 16.36 -20.02
C GLU A 417 -40.88 16.37 -20.66
N GLU A 418 -41.11 17.23 -21.65
CA GLU A 418 -42.39 17.37 -22.31
C GLU A 418 -42.83 16.06 -22.98
N THR A 419 -41.91 15.40 -23.72
CA THR A 419 -42.24 14.14 -24.39
C THR A 419 -42.54 12.99 -23.44
N ILE A 420 -41.88 12.96 -22.31
CA ILE A 420 -42.16 12.01 -21.25
C ILE A 420 -43.49 12.31 -20.57
N HIS A 421 -43.78 13.58 -20.29
CA HIS A 421 -45.07 13.99 -19.66
C HIS A 421 -46.24 13.76 -20.62
N GLU A 422 -46.10 14.01 -21.92
CA GLU A 422 -47.13 13.67 -22.93
C GLU A 422 -47.42 12.16 -22.91
N PHE A 423 -46.39 11.34 -22.97
CA PHE A 423 -46.54 9.89 -22.87
C PHE A 423 -47.28 9.44 -21.59
N ILE A 424 -46.95 10.02 -20.44
CA ILE A 424 -47.58 9.68 -19.15
C ILE A 424 -49.08 10.06 -19.16
N LYS A 425 -49.47 11.20 -19.78
CA LYS A 425 -50.88 11.62 -19.88
C LYS A 425 -51.73 10.63 -20.67
N ASP A 426 -51.14 9.98 -21.67
CA ASP A 426 -51.84 9.03 -22.52
C ASP A 426 -51.92 7.61 -21.97
N LEU A 427 -51.26 7.33 -20.79
CA LEU A 427 -51.32 6.04 -20.17
C LEU A 427 -52.72 5.76 -19.53
N ASP A 428 -53.22 4.54 -19.71
CA ASP A 428 -54.43 4.06 -19.05
C ASP A 428 -54.10 3.55 -17.64
N VAL A 429 -53.85 4.49 -16.74
CA VAL A 429 -53.58 4.25 -15.30
C VAL A 429 -54.31 5.29 -14.47
N LYS A 430 -54.43 5.07 -13.15
CA LYS A 430 -55.08 5.99 -12.22
C LYS A 430 -54.36 7.35 -12.21
N ASP A 431 -55.12 8.45 -11.99
CA ASP A 431 -54.55 9.81 -11.93
C ASP A 431 -53.44 9.92 -10.88
N SER A 432 -53.59 9.29 -9.71
CA SER A 432 -52.54 9.27 -8.69
C SER A 432 -51.25 8.61 -9.13
N VAL A 433 -51.30 7.62 -10.06
CA VAL A 433 -50.12 6.99 -10.66
C VAL A 433 -49.50 7.93 -11.68
N LYS A 434 -50.32 8.65 -12.47
CA LYS A 434 -49.81 9.67 -13.41
C LYS A 434 -49.08 10.79 -12.65
N GLU A 435 -49.61 11.27 -11.54
CA GLU A 435 -48.95 12.28 -10.69
C GLU A 435 -47.61 11.76 -10.15
N GLU A 436 -47.56 10.51 -9.66
CA GLU A 436 -46.34 9.86 -9.20
C GLU A 436 -45.29 9.79 -10.35
N LEU A 437 -45.71 9.37 -11.53
CA LEU A 437 -44.82 9.26 -12.71
C LEU A 437 -44.28 10.63 -13.18
N MET A 438 -45.13 11.66 -13.18
CA MET A 438 -44.74 13.03 -13.54
C MET A 438 -43.77 13.68 -12.57
N ALA A 439 -43.75 13.23 -11.31
CA ALA A 439 -42.84 13.74 -10.30
C ALA A 439 -41.41 13.18 -10.45
N ILE A 440 -41.20 12.16 -11.30
CA ILE A 440 -39.90 11.55 -11.51
C ILE A 440 -39.08 12.38 -12.50
N THR A 441 -37.87 12.73 -12.09
CA THR A 441 -36.92 13.48 -12.93
C THR A 441 -35.56 12.78 -12.91
N PRO A 442 -34.67 13.04 -13.88
CA PRO A 442 -33.29 12.56 -13.82
C PRO A 442 -32.54 12.99 -12.54
N LEU A 443 -32.95 14.11 -11.93
CA LEU A 443 -32.30 14.65 -10.72
C LEU A 443 -32.74 13.94 -9.43
N ASN A 444 -33.95 13.37 -9.37
CA ASN A 444 -34.45 12.73 -8.18
C ASN A 444 -34.52 11.19 -8.26
N TYR A 445 -34.31 10.63 -9.44
CA TYR A 445 -34.26 9.17 -9.64
C TYR A 445 -32.85 8.62 -9.30
N THR A 446 -32.41 8.82 -8.08
CA THR A 446 -31.04 8.49 -7.62
C THR A 446 -31.00 7.37 -6.55
N GLY A 447 -32.14 6.77 -6.23
CA GLY A 447 -32.23 5.74 -5.19
C GLY A 447 -32.06 6.29 -3.77
N ILE A 448 -31.51 5.43 -2.89
CA ILE A 448 -31.28 5.70 -1.45
C ILE A 448 -29.84 6.08 -1.18
#